data_5e069bdbb6f7785feaed22d24901f562
#
_entry.id   5e069bdbb6f7785feaed22d24901f562
#
_cell.length_a   1.000
_cell.length_b   1.000
_cell.length_c   1.000
_cell.angle_alpha   90.00
_cell.angle_beta   90.00
_cell.angle_gamma   90.00
#
_symmetry.space_group_name_H-M   'P 1'
#
loop_
_entity.id
_entity.type
_entity.pdbx_description
1 polymer ?
#
loop_
_entity_poly.entity_id
_entity_poly.type
_entity_poly.pdbx_seq_one_letter_code
_entity_poly.pdbx_strand_id
1 'polypeptide(L)'
;MMKAPHSHSYPLLSALLFFFFVTWSSSGSLLSIWLHQEVGLKAGDTGIIYAVLSVSALFAQVCYGFIQDKLGLRKHLLWYITALLILSGPAYLLFGHLLKINVLLGSIFGGIYIGLTFNGGIGVLESYTERVARQSQFEFGRARMWGSLGWAVATFFAGLLFNINPQLNFLVASCSGLVFFILLARLRVSSAPHAMQEAVSGGKVKIGRA
;
A
#
# COMPACT_ATOMS: atom_id res chain seq x y z
N MET A 1 35.70 14.17 -3.24
CA MET A 1 34.69 13.52 -2.40
C MET A 1 33.32 13.78 -3.06
N MET A 2 32.88 12.91 -3.97
CA MET A 2 31.60 13.03 -4.64
C MET A 2 30.50 12.61 -3.65
N LYS A 3 29.67 13.56 -3.22
CA LYS A 3 28.48 13.29 -2.42
C LYS A 3 27.54 12.41 -3.25
N ALA A 4 27.33 11.17 -2.83
CA ALA A 4 26.43 10.24 -3.51
C ALA A 4 25.01 10.83 -3.58
N PRO A 5 24.36 10.83 -4.75
CA PRO A 5 23.00 11.38 -4.93
C PRO A 5 21.90 10.54 -4.27
N HIS A 6 22.26 9.55 -3.45
CA HIS A 6 21.36 8.52 -2.91
C HIS A 6 20.80 8.80 -1.52
N SER A 7 21.19 9.91 -0.85
CA SER A 7 20.78 10.19 0.54
C SER A 7 19.30 10.56 0.70
N HIS A 8 18.60 10.93 -0.37
CA HIS A 8 17.21 11.36 -0.31
C HIS A 8 16.17 10.23 -0.51
N SER A 9 16.57 9.06 -1.04
CA SER A 9 15.64 7.97 -1.32
C SER A 9 15.15 7.27 -0.04
N TYR A 10 16.04 7.06 0.93
CA TYR A 10 15.68 6.42 2.20
C TYR A 10 14.59 7.17 2.97
N PRO A 11 14.72 8.48 3.29
CA PRO A 11 13.69 9.17 4.07
C PRO A 11 12.35 9.27 3.32
N LEU A 12 12.37 9.42 1.99
CA LEU A 12 11.14 9.46 1.20
C LEU A 12 10.42 8.11 1.17
N LEU A 13 11.15 7.02 1.02
CA LEU A 13 10.56 5.67 1.03
C LEU A 13 10.06 5.27 2.42
N SER A 14 10.79 5.64 3.48
CA SER A 14 10.36 5.48 4.85
C SER A 14 9.07 6.25 5.14
N ALA A 15 8.98 7.51 4.67
CA ALA A 15 7.77 8.31 4.79
C ALA A 15 6.61 7.75 3.97
N LEU A 16 6.85 7.23 2.76
CA LEU A 16 5.83 6.56 1.95
C LEU A 16 5.27 5.33 2.67
N LEU A 17 6.13 4.49 3.24
CA LEU A 17 5.70 3.34 4.05
C LEU A 17 4.90 3.82 5.27
N PHE A 18 5.37 4.83 5.99
CA PHE A 18 4.66 5.39 7.14
C PHE A 18 3.24 5.83 6.77
N PHE A 19 3.08 6.69 5.76
CA PHE A 19 1.77 7.22 5.37
C PHE A 19 0.86 6.19 4.70
N PHE A 20 1.42 5.20 4.00
CA PHE A 20 0.64 4.06 3.51
C PHE A 20 -0.03 3.32 4.68
N PHE A 21 0.74 3.01 5.71
CA PHE A 21 0.22 2.31 6.89
C PHE A 21 -0.68 3.19 7.75
N VAL A 22 -0.46 4.51 7.79
CA VAL A 22 -1.41 5.45 8.42
C VAL A 22 -2.75 5.40 7.70
N THR A 23 -2.78 5.45 6.36
CA THR A 23 -4.02 5.35 5.58
C THR A 23 -4.74 4.04 5.86
N TRP A 24 -4.01 2.93 5.82
CA TRP A 24 -4.58 1.60 6.04
C TRP A 24 -5.10 1.42 7.47
N SER A 25 -4.32 1.78 8.46
CA SER A 25 -4.70 1.65 9.87
C SER A 25 -5.88 2.55 10.24
N SER A 26 -5.89 3.82 9.79
CA SER A 26 -7.00 4.73 10.06
C SER A 26 -8.33 4.21 9.52
N SER A 27 -8.32 3.57 8.35
CA SER A 27 -9.55 3.05 7.73
C SER A 27 -9.90 1.62 8.15
N GLY A 28 -8.91 0.80 8.52
CA GLY A 28 -9.10 -0.64 8.66
C GLY A 28 -8.92 -1.21 10.07
N SER A 29 -8.18 -0.53 10.99
CA SER A 29 -7.89 -1.10 12.32
C SER A 29 -9.13 -1.32 13.18
N LEU A 30 -10.15 -0.49 13.05
CA LEU A 30 -11.42 -0.58 13.78
C LEU A 30 -12.58 -1.07 12.90
N LEU A 31 -12.29 -1.71 11.77
CA LEU A 31 -13.30 -2.12 10.78
C LEU A 31 -14.40 -2.99 11.40
N SER A 32 -14.07 -4.00 12.20
CA SER A 32 -15.08 -4.88 12.81
C SER A 32 -15.99 -4.13 13.78
N ILE A 33 -15.44 -3.19 14.55
CA ILE A 33 -16.21 -2.36 15.48
C ILE A 33 -17.15 -1.45 14.69
N TRP A 34 -16.65 -0.82 13.64
CA TRP A 34 -17.44 0.05 12.76
C TRP A 34 -18.56 -0.72 12.05
N LEU A 35 -18.29 -1.92 11.53
CA LEU A 35 -19.31 -2.77 10.92
C LEU A 35 -20.44 -3.12 11.90
N HIS A 36 -20.10 -3.37 13.16
CA HIS A 36 -21.09 -3.69 14.18
C HIS A 36 -21.87 -2.47 14.65
N GLN A 37 -21.18 -1.37 15.01
CA GLN A 37 -21.79 -0.20 15.66
C GLN A 37 -22.47 0.74 14.67
N GLU A 38 -21.84 1.02 13.51
CA GLU A 38 -22.33 2.01 12.55
C GLU A 38 -23.17 1.40 11.41
N VAL A 39 -22.80 0.21 10.98
CA VAL A 39 -23.53 -0.49 9.91
C VAL A 39 -24.63 -1.39 10.47
N GLY A 40 -24.48 -1.86 11.72
CA GLY A 40 -25.47 -2.69 12.41
C GLY A 40 -25.38 -4.18 12.05
N LEU A 41 -24.23 -4.66 11.58
CA LEU A 41 -24.06 -6.03 11.12
C LEU A 41 -23.85 -7.01 12.29
N LYS A 42 -24.33 -8.23 12.11
CA LYS A 42 -24.09 -9.34 13.03
C LYS A 42 -22.73 -9.98 12.78
N ALA A 43 -22.24 -10.75 13.75
CA ALA A 43 -20.96 -11.41 13.66
C ALA A 43 -20.84 -12.34 12.41
N GLY A 44 -21.92 -13.02 12.03
CA GLY A 44 -21.95 -13.87 10.84
C GLY A 44 -21.70 -13.07 9.54
N ASP A 45 -22.39 -11.93 9.39
CA ASP A 45 -22.23 -11.05 8.22
C ASP A 45 -20.81 -10.48 8.16
N THR A 46 -20.26 -10.09 9.31
CA THR A 46 -18.87 -9.63 9.43
C THR A 46 -17.89 -10.74 9.00
N GLY A 47 -18.16 -12.00 9.36
CA GLY A 47 -17.37 -13.14 8.90
C GLY A 47 -17.38 -13.31 7.37
N ILE A 48 -18.54 -13.14 6.72
CA ILE A 48 -18.65 -13.17 5.25
C ILE A 48 -17.81 -12.06 4.62
N ILE A 49 -17.87 -10.84 5.18
CA ILE A 49 -17.09 -9.71 4.69
C ILE A 49 -15.58 -10.03 4.75
N TYR A 50 -15.08 -10.53 5.88
CA TYR A 50 -13.67 -10.88 6.01
C TYR A 50 -13.24 -12.05 5.11
N ALA A 51 -14.12 -13.01 4.86
CA ALA A 51 -13.85 -14.08 3.90
C ALA A 51 -13.67 -13.53 2.48
N VAL A 52 -14.58 -12.65 2.03
CA VAL A 52 -14.49 -12.00 0.71
C VAL A 52 -13.26 -11.11 0.63
N LEU A 53 -12.95 -10.35 1.68
CA LEU A 53 -11.73 -9.55 1.79
C LEU A 53 -10.47 -10.41 1.60
N SER A 54 -10.39 -11.56 2.27
CA SER A 54 -9.24 -12.46 2.21
C SER A 54 -9.05 -13.05 0.81
N VAL A 55 -10.12 -13.48 0.17
CA VAL A 55 -10.08 -14.01 -1.21
C VAL A 55 -9.64 -12.90 -2.18
N SER A 56 -10.24 -11.71 -2.07
CA SER A 56 -9.86 -10.56 -2.91
C SER A 56 -8.40 -10.14 -2.71
N ALA A 57 -7.90 -10.20 -1.47
CA ALA A 57 -6.51 -9.91 -1.15
C ALA A 57 -5.54 -10.86 -1.85
N LEU A 58 -5.83 -12.16 -1.86
CA LEU A 58 -5.01 -13.16 -2.56
C LEU A 58 -4.93 -12.86 -4.06
N PHE A 59 -6.08 -12.61 -4.70
CA PHE A 59 -6.11 -12.26 -6.12
C PHE A 59 -5.34 -10.98 -6.41
N ALA A 60 -5.54 -9.94 -5.60
CA ALA A 60 -4.84 -8.67 -5.76
C ALA A 60 -3.31 -8.82 -5.65
N GLN A 61 -2.82 -9.58 -4.67
CA GLN A 61 -1.39 -9.82 -4.47
C GLN A 61 -0.77 -10.55 -5.66
N VAL A 62 -1.43 -11.61 -6.15
CA VAL A 62 -0.93 -12.37 -7.31
C VAL A 62 -0.90 -11.49 -8.56
N CYS A 63 -2.00 -10.78 -8.87
CA CYS A 63 -2.08 -9.89 -10.03
C CYS A 63 -1.02 -8.77 -9.98
N TYR A 64 -0.87 -8.14 -8.82
CA TYR A 64 0.11 -7.06 -8.66
C TYR A 64 1.55 -7.56 -8.70
N GLY A 65 1.82 -8.76 -8.19
CA GLY A 65 3.13 -9.39 -8.32
C GLY A 65 3.55 -9.54 -9.79
N PHE A 66 2.69 -10.13 -10.62
CA PHE A 66 2.95 -10.26 -12.06
C PHE A 66 3.13 -8.91 -12.77
N ILE A 67 2.30 -7.92 -12.43
CA ILE A 67 2.40 -6.58 -13.03
C ILE A 67 3.70 -5.90 -12.58
N GLN A 68 4.04 -5.98 -11.30
CA GLN A 68 5.23 -5.36 -10.74
C GLN A 68 6.51 -5.95 -11.31
N ASP A 69 6.55 -7.25 -11.56
CA ASP A 69 7.71 -7.91 -12.17
C ASP A 69 7.95 -7.42 -13.60
N LYS A 70 6.88 -7.16 -14.35
CA LYS A 70 6.98 -6.58 -15.69
C LYS A 70 7.34 -5.09 -15.69
N LEU A 71 6.85 -4.34 -14.70
CA LEU A 71 7.08 -2.89 -14.60
C LEU A 71 8.44 -2.53 -13.99
N GLY A 72 9.05 -3.41 -13.22
CA GLY A 72 10.31 -3.18 -12.52
C GLY A 72 10.25 -1.96 -11.59
N LEU A 73 11.06 -0.93 -11.86
CA LEU A 73 11.11 0.32 -11.08
C LEU A 73 10.16 1.43 -11.60
N ARG A 74 9.28 1.10 -12.55
CA ARG A 74 8.30 2.07 -13.05
C ARG A 74 7.22 2.31 -11.99
N LYS A 75 6.84 3.58 -11.80
CA LYS A 75 5.92 3.99 -10.74
C LYS A 75 4.43 3.90 -11.13
N HIS A 76 4.08 3.38 -12.29
CA HIS A 76 2.69 3.39 -12.78
C HIS A 76 1.73 2.75 -11.79
N LEU A 77 2.11 1.58 -11.24
CA LEU A 77 1.28 0.86 -10.28
C LEU A 77 1.19 1.59 -8.94
N LEU A 78 2.28 2.26 -8.51
CA LEU A 78 2.26 3.10 -7.31
C LEU A 78 1.33 4.31 -7.48
N TRP A 79 1.27 4.93 -8.66
CA TRP A 79 0.33 6.01 -8.95
C TRP A 79 -1.12 5.55 -8.92
N TYR A 80 -1.40 4.36 -9.46
CA TYR A 80 -2.72 3.76 -9.36
C TYR A 80 -3.13 3.52 -7.90
N ILE A 81 -2.26 2.91 -7.10
CA ILE A 81 -2.48 2.70 -5.67
C ILE A 81 -2.68 4.04 -4.94
N THR A 82 -1.90 5.06 -5.28
CA THR A 82 -2.04 6.41 -4.70
C THR A 82 -3.44 6.98 -4.94
N ALA A 83 -3.99 6.84 -6.13
CA ALA A 83 -5.35 7.28 -6.43
C ALA A 83 -6.36 6.54 -5.54
N LEU A 84 -6.21 5.23 -5.35
CA LEU A 84 -7.05 4.46 -4.45
C LEU A 84 -6.89 4.91 -2.99
N LEU A 85 -5.67 5.21 -2.52
CA LEU A 85 -5.44 5.71 -1.16
C LEU A 85 -6.15 7.05 -0.91
N ILE A 86 -6.13 7.96 -1.87
CA ILE A 86 -6.84 9.26 -1.77
C ILE A 86 -8.36 9.03 -1.68
N LEU A 87 -8.86 8.07 -2.44
CA LEU A 87 -10.29 7.73 -2.47
C LEU A 87 -10.74 6.88 -1.27
N SER A 88 -9.87 6.59 -0.29
CA SER A 88 -10.23 5.70 0.83
C SER A 88 -11.43 6.20 1.63
N GLY A 89 -11.54 7.49 1.92
CA GLY A 89 -12.69 8.04 2.63
C GLY A 89 -14.02 7.81 1.89
N PRO A 90 -14.19 8.34 0.67
CA PRO A 90 -15.39 8.11 -0.12
C PRO A 90 -15.71 6.63 -0.35
N ALA A 91 -14.68 5.79 -0.56
CA ALA A 91 -14.86 4.37 -0.79
C ALA A 91 -15.39 3.64 0.45
N TYR A 92 -14.90 3.96 1.65
CA TYR A 92 -15.44 3.36 2.88
C TYR A 92 -16.85 3.85 3.20
N LEU A 93 -17.19 5.11 2.90
CA LEU A 93 -18.57 5.60 3.03
C LEU A 93 -19.51 4.87 2.06
N LEU A 94 -19.09 4.69 0.80
CA LEU A 94 -19.83 3.91 -0.18
C LEU A 94 -19.94 2.44 0.23
N PHE A 95 -18.87 1.85 0.75
CA PHE A 95 -18.87 0.49 1.29
C PHE A 95 -19.94 0.31 2.37
N GLY A 96 -20.00 1.22 3.36
CA GLY A 96 -21.02 1.19 4.40
C GLY A 96 -22.43 1.36 3.86
N HIS A 97 -22.62 2.22 2.87
CA HIS A 97 -23.92 2.39 2.23
C HIS A 97 -24.38 1.11 1.48
N LEU A 98 -23.48 0.50 0.72
CA LEU A 98 -23.76 -0.73 -0.01
C LEU A 98 -24.08 -1.90 0.93
N LEU A 99 -23.37 -2.00 2.07
CA LEU A 99 -23.64 -3.04 3.09
C LEU A 99 -25.04 -2.91 3.68
N LYS A 100 -25.54 -1.69 3.85
CA LYS A 100 -26.92 -1.45 4.34
C LYS A 100 -27.99 -1.84 3.31
N ILE A 101 -27.66 -1.79 2.02
CA ILE A 101 -28.56 -2.25 0.94
C ILE A 101 -28.52 -3.77 0.82
N ASN A 102 -27.32 -4.33 0.70
CA ASN A 102 -27.09 -5.76 0.54
C ASN A 102 -25.69 -6.13 1.02
N VAL A 103 -25.62 -7.03 2.00
CA VAL A 103 -24.35 -7.45 2.61
C VAL A 103 -23.40 -8.05 1.58
N LEU A 104 -23.89 -8.90 0.66
CA LEU A 104 -23.03 -9.53 -0.34
C LEU A 104 -22.47 -8.52 -1.33
N LEU A 105 -23.29 -7.58 -1.82
CA LEU A 105 -22.87 -6.54 -2.75
C LEU A 105 -21.85 -5.62 -2.12
N GLY A 106 -22.08 -5.18 -0.88
CA GLY A 106 -21.12 -4.41 -0.11
C GLY A 106 -19.83 -5.17 0.12
N SER A 107 -19.90 -6.46 0.48
CA SER A 107 -18.72 -7.31 0.72
C SER A 107 -17.86 -7.46 -0.53
N ILE A 108 -18.46 -7.63 -1.70
CA ILE A 108 -17.73 -7.71 -2.98
C ILE A 108 -17.03 -6.39 -3.28
N PHE A 109 -17.75 -5.25 -3.17
CA PHE A 109 -17.16 -3.94 -3.39
C PHE A 109 -16.01 -3.67 -2.41
N GLY A 110 -16.24 -3.83 -1.10
CA GLY A 110 -15.24 -3.62 -0.06
C GLY A 110 -14.06 -4.57 -0.21
N GLY A 111 -14.32 -5.85 -0.53
CA GLY A 111 -13.31 -6.87 -0.75
C GLY A 111 -12.36 -6.50 -1.90
N ILE A 112 -12.91 -6.13 -3.05
CA ILE A 112 -12.12 -5.70 -4.21
C ILE A 112 -11.34 -4.43 -3.88
N TYR A 113 -12.01 -3.43 -3.32
CA TYR A 113 -11.37 -2.15 -3.01
C TYR A 113 -10.23 -2.30 -2.00
N ILE A 114 -10.48 -2.92 -0.85
CA ILE A 114 -9.49 -3.12 0.22
C ILE A 114 -8.38 -4.06 -0.23
N GLY A 115 -8.73 -5.12 -0.97
CA GLY A 115 -7.78 -6.07 -1.55
C GLY A 115 -6.79 -5.38 -2.49
N LEU A 116 -7.28 -4.59 -3.43
CA LEU A 116 -6.43 -3.85 -4.38
C LEU A 116 -5.64 -2.73 -3.71
N THR A 117 -6.28 -1.95 -2.84
CA THR A 117 -5.66 -0.75 -2.25
C THR A 117 -4.59 -1.12 -1.24
N PHE A 118 -4.92 -1.95 -0.27
CA PHE A 118 -4.06 -2.19 0.89
C PHE A 118 -3.29 -3.50 0.77
N ASN A 119 -3.97 -4.63 0.56
CA ASN A 119 -3.30 -5.94 0.57
C ASN A 119 -2.40 -6.14 -0.65
N GLY A 120 -2.86 -5.78 -1.84
CA GLY A 120 -2.02 -5.76 -3.04
C GLY A 120 -1.03 -4.60 -3.03
N GLY A 121 -1.51 -3.41 -2.61
CA GLY A 121 -0.71 -2.19 -2.59
C GLY A 121 0.54 -2.26 -1.74
N ILE A 122 0.48 -2.91 -0.57
CA ILE A 122 1.66 -3.07 0.29
C ILE A 122 2.76 -3.89 -0.40
N GLY A 123 2.40 -4.98 -1.05
CA GLY A 123 3.36 -5.81 -1.79
C GLY A 123 4.09 -5.03 -2.88
N VAL A 124 3.38 -4.17 -3.60
CA VAL A 124 3.96 -3.28 -4.61
C VAL A 124 4.91 -2.27 -3.99
N LEU A 125 4.50 -1.60 -2.91
CA LEU A 125 5.32 -0.59 -2.24
C LEU A 125 6.58 -1.21 -1.61
N GLU A 126 6.46 -2.37 -0.98
CA GLU A 126 7.58 -3.09 -0.38
C GLU A 126 8.56 -3.59 -1.45
N SER A 127 8.07 -4.23 -2.51
CA SER A 127 8.90 -4.69 -3.63
C SER A 127 9.64 -3.52 -4.30
N TYR A 128 8.95 -2.40 -4.52
CA TYR A 128 9.58 -1.19 -5.06
C TYR A 128 10.66 -0.65 -4.12
N THR A 129 10.35 -0.55 -2.82
CA THR A 129 11.28 -0.07 -1.79
C THR A 129 12.51 -0.97 -1.67
N GLU A 130 12.33 -2.29 -1.72
CA GLU A 130 13.43 -3.25 -1.67
C GLU A 130 14.36 -3.12 -2.87
N ARG A 131 13.82 -2.97 -4.09
CA ARG A 131 14.62 -2.76 -5.31
C ARG A 131 15.43 -1.47 -5.23
N VAL A 132 14.83 -0.38 -4.73
CA VAL A 132 15.55 0.89 -4.52
C VAL A 132 16.56 0.78 -3.39
N ALA A 133 16.26 0.07 -2.31
CA ALA A 133 17.18 -0.15 -1.19
C ALA A 133 18.46 -0.86 -1.65
N ARG A 134 18.34 -1.90 -2.48
CA ARG A 134 19.47 -2.60 -3.08
C ARG A 134 20.31 -1.69 -3.98
N GLN A 135 19.69 -0.79 -4.77
CA GLN A 135 20.41 0.15 -5.63
C GLN A 135 21.09 1.26 -4.82
N SER A 136 20.46 1.72 -3.75
CA SER A 136 20.90 2.86 -2.94
C SER A 136 21.72 2.45 -1.71
N GLN A 137 22.01 1.15 -1.55
CA GLN A 137 22.85 0.59 -0.49
C GLN A 137 22.37 0.91 0.93
N PHE A 138 21.01 0.86 1.16
CA PHE A 138 20.44 0.91 2.49
C PHE A 138 19.64 -0.34 2.81
N GLU A 139 19.43 -0.63 4.09
CA GLU A 139 18.69 -1.80 4.54
C GLU A 139 17.18 -1.59 4.41
N PHE A 140 16.49 -2.45 3.65
CA PHE A 140 15.04 -2.43 3.49
C PHE A 140 14.31 -2.45 4.84
N GLY A 141 14.75 -3.30 5.78
CA GLY A 141 14.12 -3.45 7.10
C GLY A 141 14.03 -2.13 7.88
N ARG A 142 15.04 -1.27 7.78
CA ARG A 142 15.03 0.05 8.41
C ARG A 142 13.97 1.00 7.82
N ALA A 143 13.74 0.93 6.52
CA ALA A 143 12.66 1.70 5.89
C ALA A 143 11.29 1.10 6.25
N ARG A 144 11.17 -0.24 6.25
CA ARG A 144 9.94 -0.96 6.57
C ARG A 144 9.44 -0.73 8.00
N MET A 145 10.36 -0.55 8.95
CA MET A 145 10.04 -0.25 10.35
C MET A 145 9.14 1.00 10.49
N TRP A 146 9.33 2.02 9.66
CA TRP A 146 8.49 3.22 9.66
C TRP A 146 7.02 2.92 9.33
N GLY A 147 6.75 1.90 8.51
CA GLY A 147 5.40 1.43 8.27
C GLY A 147 4.73 0.89 9.53
N SER A 148 5.44 0.06 10.31
CA SER A 148 4.92 -0.45 11.59
C SER A 148 4.66 0.68 12.59
N LEU A 149 5.53 1.68 12.64
CA LEU A 149 5.32 2.87 13.45
C LEU A 149 4.08 3.66 13.00
N GLY A 150 3.91 3.84 11.68
CA GLY A 150 2.72 4.48 11.11
C GLY A 150 1.43 3.76 11.48
N TRP A 151 1.42 2.43 11.43
CA TRP A 151 0.30 1.61 11.88
C TRP A 151 -0.03 1.85 13.36
N ALA A 152 0.97 1.76 14.24
CA ALA A 152 0.79 1.92 15.68
C ALA A 152 0.25 3.31 16.05
N VAL A 153 0.85 4.37 15.49
CA VAL A 153 0.43 5.76 15.71
C VAL A 153 -1.01 5.96 15.21
N ALA A 154 -1.32 5.51 14.00
CA ALA A 154 -2.65 5.68 13.43
C ALA A 154 -3.71 4.89 14.20
N THR A 155 -3.44 3.66 14.64
CA THR A 155 -4.38 2.86 15.46
C THR A 155 -4.70 3.56 16.77
N PHE A 156 -3.69 4.15 17.44
CA PHE A 156 -3.89 4.88 18.69
C PHE A 156 -4.85 6.08 18.48
N PHE A 157 -4.59 6.91 17.47
CA PHE A 157 -5.45 8.05 17.16
C PHE A 157 -6.81 7.62 16.60
N ALA A 158 -6.87 6.53 15.84
CA ALA A 158 -8.12 6.01 15.30
C ALA A 158 -9.13 5.67 16.42
N GLY A 159 -8.67 5.10 17.52
CA GLY A 159 -9.52 4.85 18.69
C GLY A 159 -10.08 6.13 19.32
N LEU A 160 -9.27 7.18 19.42
CA LEU A 160 -9.73 8.48 19.96
C LEU A 160 -10.75 9.14 19.01
N LEU A 161 -10.47 9.16 17.71
CA LEU A 161 -11.35 9.75 16.70
C LEU A 161 -12.66 8.99 16.55
N PHE A 162 -12.61 7.66 16.71
CA PHE A 162 -13.79 6.82 16.63
C PHE A 162 -14.84 7.17 17.69
N ASN A 163 -14.40 7.51 18.90
CA ASN A 163 -15.28 7.94 20.00
C ASN A 163 -15.95 9.30 19.74
N ILE A 164 -15.36 10.14 18.88
CA ILE A 164 -15.93 11.45 18.51
C ILE A 164 -16.85 11.27 17.30
N ASN A 165 -16.33 10.73 16.21
CA ASN A 165 -17.07 10.39 15.01
C ASN A 165 -16.26 9.39 14.17
N PRO A 166 -16.76 8.17 13.93
CA PRO A 166 -16.07 7.15 13.15
C PRO A 166 -15.65 7.60 11.74
N GLN A 167 -16.41 8.50 11.12
CA GLN A 167 -16.12 9.01 9.79
C GLN A 167 -14.82 9.85 9.73
N LEU A 168 -14.37 10.42 10.85
CA LEU A 168 -13.11 11.16 10.93
C LEU A 168 -11.92 10.26 10.57
N ASN A 169 -11.98 8.97 10.90
CA ASN A 169 -10.95 8.00 10.53
C ASN A 169 -10.79 7.87 9.02
N PHE A 170 -11.90 7.88 8.28
CA PHE A 170 -11.89 7.83 6.82
C PHE A 170 -11.38 9.13 6.19
N LEU A 171 -11.67 10.28 6.82
CA LEU A 171 -11.11 11.57 6.41
C LEU A 171 -9.58 11.59 6.60
N VAL A 172 -9.09 11.15 7.76
CA VAL A 172 -7.65 11.03 8.03
C VAL A 172 -6.98 10.10 7.03
N ALA A 173 -7.62 8.97 6.68
CA ALA A 173 -7.11 8.06 5.67
C ALA A 173 -6.93 8.76 4.30
N SER A 174 -7.95 9.50 3.82
CA SER A 174 -7.83 10.26 2.56
C SER A 174 -6.77 11.35 2.62
N CYS A 175 -6.70 12.11 3.72
CA CYS A 175 -5.66 13.13 3.91
C CYS A 175 -4.26 12.53 3.91
N SER A 176 -4.08 11.36 4.55
CA SER A 176 -2.82 10.61 4.53
C SER A 176 -2.47 10.14 3.12
N GLY A 177 -3.47 9.71 2.33
CA GLY A 177 -3.32 9.39 0.91
C GLY A 177 -2.84 10.58 0.07
N LEU A 178 -3.31 11.79 0.35
CA LEU A 178 -2.81 13.02 -0.29
C LEU A 178 -1.35 13.32 0.08
N VAL A 179 -0.96 13.09 1.34
CA VAL A 179 0.45 13.22 1.74
C VAL A 179 1.30 12.18 1.01
N PHE A 180 0.83 10.94 0.89
CA PHE A 180 1.49 9.90 0.12
C PHE A 180 1.68 10.31 -1.35
N PHE A 181 0.68 10.91 -1.98
CA PHE A 181 0.77 11.46 -3.34
C PHE A 181 1.91 12.48 -3.47
N ILE A 182 1.98 13.46 -2.56
CA ILE A 182 3.03 14.49 -2.57
C ILE A 182 4.42 13.87 -2.42
N LEU A 183 4.57 12.91 -1.53
CA LEU A 183 5.84 12.20 -1.31
C LEU A 183 6.25 11.39 -2.54
N LEU A 184 5.31 10.66 -3.17
CA LEU A 184 5.58 9.88 -4.38
C LEU A 184 5.98 10.78 -5.56
N ALA A 185 5.36 11.96 -5.69
CA ALA A 185 5.72 12.95 -6.70
C ALA A 185 7.15 13.49 -6.52
N ARG A 186 7.58 13.67 -5.28
CA ARG A 186 8.94 14.11 -4.96
C ARG A 186 10.00 13.01 -5.10
N LEU A 187 9.60 11.75 -5.06
CA LEU A 187 10.52 10.63 -5.18
C LEU A 187 11.09 10.57 -6.60
N ARG A 188 12.35 10.89 -6.78
CA ARG A 188 13.08 10.74 -8.05
C ARG A 188 14.08 9.60 -7.90
N VAL A 189 13.75 8.44 -8.45
CA VAL A 189 14.70 7.33 -8.55
C VAL A 189 15.26 7.35 -9.96
N SER A 190 16.56 7.50 -10.08
CA SER A 190 17.26 7.35 -11.35
C SER A 190 17.14 5.89 -11.77
N SER A 191 16.47 5.62 -12.88
CA SER A 191 16.56 4.32 -13.54
C SER A 191 18.02 4.18 -13.95
N ALA A 192 18.78 3.32 -13.28
CA ALA A 192 20.13 3.01 -13.74
C ALA A 192 20.05 2.58 -15.21
N PRO A 193 20.92 3.09 -16.10
CA PRO A 193 20.87 2.75 -17.51
C PRO A 193 20.97 1.24 -17.70
N HIS A 194 20.34 0.72 -18.76
CA HIS A 194 20.37 -0.67 -19.23
C HIS A 194 21.79 -1.29 -19.35
N ALA A 195 22.84 -0.48 -19.25
CA ALA A 195 24.24 -0.90 -19.32
C ALA A 195 24.63 -2.01 -18.31
N MET A 196 23.96 -2.09 -17.15
CA MET A 196 24.27 -3.14 -16.18
C MET A 196 23.56 -4.46 -16.49
N GLN A 197 22.46 -4.40 -17.19
CA GLN A 197 21.71 -5.58 -17.65
C GLN A 197 22.36 -6.20 -18.87
N GLU A 198 22.96 -5.40 -19.74
CA GLU A 198 23.78 -5.87 -20.87
C GLU A 198 25.11 -6.48 -20.42
N ALA A 199 25.74 -5.95 -19.37
CA ALA A 199 26.96 -6.53 -18.80
C ALA A 199 26.73 -7.93 -18.20
N VAL A 200 25.56 -8.19 -17.63
CA VAL A 200 25.20 -9.52 -17.09
C VAL A 200 24.73 -10.47 -18.21
N SER A 201 24.07 -9.98 -19.26
CA SER A 201 23.66 -10.78 -20.42
C SER A 201 24.77 -10.98 -21.44
N GLY A 202 25.76 -10.08 -21.49
CA GLY A 202 26.93 -10.13 -22.38
C GLY A 202 28.04 -11.06 -21.91
N GLY A 203 27.99 -11.56 -20.68
CA GLY A 203 28.94 -12.52 -20.12
C GLY A 203 28.76 -13.94 -20.62
N LYS A 204 28.54 -14.16 -21.93
CA LYS A 204 28.76 -15.47 -22.57
C LYS A 204 30.25 -15.76 -22.52
N VAL A 205 30.64 -16.54 -21.51
CA VAL A 205 31.92 -17.21 -21.44
C VAL A 205 32.21 -17.86 -22.79
N LYS A 206 33.18 -17.32 -23.54
CA LYS A 206 33.85 -18.03 -24.60
C LYS A 206 34.62 -19.18 -23.97
N ILE A 207 34.01 -20.37 -23.92
CA ILE A 207 34.75 -21.60 -23.64
C ILE A 207 35.59 -21.83 -24.90
N GLY A 208 36.89 -21.52 -24.83
CA GLY A 208 37.85 -21.80 -25.86
C GLY A 208 37.93 -23.34 -26.04
N ARG A 209 37.73 -23.77 -27.27
CA ARG A 209 38.18 -25.10 -27.72
C ARG A 209 39.70 -25.06 -27.84
N ALA A 210 40.38 -25.85 -27.04
CA ALA A 210 41.72 -26.37 -27.32
C ALA A 210 41.58 -27.84 -27.62
#